data_7d5856a6a97dc5f29d87864d74fcae34
#
_entry.id   7d5856a6a97dc5f29d87864d74fcae34
#
_cell.length_a   1.000
_cell.length_b   1.000
_cell.length_c   1.000
_cell.angle_alpha   90.00
_cell.angle_beta   90.00
_cell.angle_gamma   90.00
#
_symmetry.space_group_name_H-M   'P 1'
#
loop_
_entity.id
_entity.type
_entity.pdbx_description
1 polymer ?
#
loop_
_entity_poly.entity_id
_entity_poly.type
_entity_poly.pdbx_seq_one_letter_code
_entity_poly.pdbx_strand_id
1 'polypeptide(L)'
;AGKSYLGFILYDLFFKEQPGDGASHIYGIETREALVAKSTELAARLGFKGMSFLNVSVAESITSERLPPAVDVVTALHACNTATDDAIRFALEKHAQYIVLVPCCQAEVAGVLRRNKGKSLGNALTEIWRHPLHTREFGSQVTNVLRCLQLEAHGYQVSVTELVGWEHSMKNELIVAQYKDLPRRRPTERLAEVLSTLGLEELRERFFAPA
;
A
#
# COMPACT_ATOMS: atom_id res chain seq x y z
N ALA A 1 6.81 9.20 -1.08
CA ALA A 1 6.82 9.44 -2.54
C ALA A 1 8.22 9.30 -3.17
N GLY A 2 9.26 9.21 -2.35
CA GLY A 2 10.64 9.13 -2.85
C GLY A 2 11.02 10.35 -3.70
N LYS A 3 11.50 10.12 -4.91
CA LYS A 3 11.79 11.17 -5.89
C LYS A 3 10.56 11.61 -6.70
N SER A 4 9.40 11.08 -6.39
CA SER A 4 8.09 11.39 -7.03
C SER A 4 8.04 11.18 -8.54
N TYR A 5 8.91 10.34 -9.10
CA TYR A 5 8.97 10.13 -10.57
C TYR A 5 7.63 9.75 -11.18
N LEU A 6 6.89 8.84 -10.54
CA LEU A 6 5.57 8.46 -11.03
C LEU A 6 4.64 9.68 -11.09
N GLY A 7 4.60 10.50 -10.04
CA GLY A 7 3.78 11.71 -10.02
C GLY A 7 4.13 12.68 -11.14
N PHE A 8 5.41 12.91 -11.39
CA PHE A 8 5.86 13.78 -12.49
C PHE A 8 5.47 13.23 -13.86
N ILE A 9 5.64 11.92 -14.08
CA ILE A 9 5.25 11.27 -15.35
C ILE A 9 3.74 11.36 -15.56
N LEU A 10 2.94 11.06 -14.54
CA LEU A 10 1.48 11.16 -14.62
C LEU A 10 1.03 12.60 -14.89
N TYR A 11 1.65 13.57 -14.22
CA TYR A 11 1.32 14.97 -14.45
C TYR A 11 1.62 15.41 -15.88
N ASP A 12 2.80 15.10 -16.38
CA ASP A 12 3.23 15.48 -17.74
C ASP A 12 2.35 14.83 -18.82
N LEU A 13 1.98 13.56 -18.65
CA LEU A 13 1.20 12.81 -19.64
C LEU A 13 -0.31 13.12 -19.61
N PHE A 14 -0.87 13.41 -18.44
CA PHE A 14 -2.33 13.42 -18.29
C PHE A 14 -2.90 14.75 -17.77
N PHE A 15 -2.13 15.59 -17.08
CA PHE A 15 -2.68 16.76 -16.41
C PHE A 15 -2.15 18.10 -16.94
N LYS A 16 -0.98 18.09 -17.56
CA LYS A 16 -0.29 19.31 -18.03
C LYS A 16 -1.11 20.13 -19.02
N GLU A 17 -1.83 19.46 -19.93
CA GLU A 17 -2.60 20.10 -20.99
C GLU A 17 -4.10 20.22 -20.67
N GLN A 18 -4.52 19.81 -19.47
CA GLN A 18 -5.91 19.98 -19.07
C GLN A 18 -6.20 21.47 -18.80
N PRO A 19 -7.37 21.97 -19.22
CA PRO A 19 -7.78 23.34 -18.91
C PRO A 19 -7.68 23.55 -17.41
N GLY A 20 -7.00 24.61 -16.98
CA GLY A 20 -6.64 24.87 -15.59
C GLY A 20 -7.82 25.27 -14.71
N ASP A 21 -8.86 24.45 -14.64
CA ASP A 21 -9.96 24.61 -13.68
C ASP A 21 -9.57 24.25 -12.23
N GLY A 22 -8.30 23.84 -12.02
CA GLY A 22 -7.78 23.48 -10.70
C GLY A 22 -8.26 22.14 -10.15
N ALA A 23 -9.02 21.34 -10.93
CA ALA A 23 -9.63 20.10 -10.47
C ALA A 23 -8.62 18.96 -10.29
N SER A 24 -7.54 18.93 -11.09
CA SER A 24 -6.56 17.84 -11.04
C SER A 24 -5.31 18.22 -10.25
N HIS A 25 -5.03 17.48 -9.16
CA HIS A 25 -3.88 17.75 -8.29
C HIS A 25 -3.19 16.48 -7.85
N ILE A 26 -1.87 16.48 -7.82
CA ILE A 26 -1.04 15.38 -7.32
C ILE A 26 -0.36 15.79 -6.03
N TYR A 27 -0.58 15.03 -4.97
CA TYR A 27 0.07 15.21 -3.67
C TYR A 27 1.15 14.16 -3.47
N GLY A 28 2.40 14.58 -3.26
CA GLY A 28 3.51 13.71 -2.90
C GLY A 28 3.75 13.75 -1.38
N ILE A 29 3.63 12.60 -0.71
CA ILE A 29 3.86 12.49 0.74
C ILE A 29 5.22 11.83 0.95
N GLU A 30 6.13 12.49 1.66
CA GLU A 30 7.50 12.00 1.90
C GLU A 30 8.02 12.56 3.23
N THR A 31 8.65 11.70 4.03
CA THR A 31 9.23 12.09 5.32
C THR A 31 10.60 12.78 5.19
N ARG A 32 11.32 12.55 4.10
CA ARG A 32 12.65 13.12 3.89
C ARG A 32 12.56 14.52 3.30
N GLU A 33 12.82 15.53 4.12
CA GLU A 33 12.73 16.95 3.77
C GLU A 33 13.53 17.27 2.48
N ALA A 34 14.75 16.74 2.35
CA ALA A 34 15.57 16.98 1.16
C ALA A 34 14.93 16.48 -0.15
N LEU A 35 14.10 15.43 -0.11
CA LEU A 35 13.37 14.95 -1.28
C LEU A 35 12.13 15.79 -1.55
N VAL A 36 11.44 16.23 -0.52
CA VAL A 36 10.33 17.17 -0.64
C VAL A 36 10.80 18.46 -1.29
N ALA A 37 11.89 19.05 -0.78
CA ALA A 37 12.47 20.28 -1.34
C ALA A 37 12.85 20.12 -2.82
N LYS A 38 13.55 19.06 -3.18
CA LYS A 38 13.93 18.77 -4.59
C LYS A 38 12.72 18.57 -5.50
N SER A 39 11.70 17.87 -5.03
CA SER A 39 10.48 17.64 -5.82
C SER A 39 9.70 18.94 -6.01
N THR A 40 9.62 19.78 -4.97
CA THR A 40 8.98 21.10 -5.05
C THR A 40 9.71 22.03 -6.03
N GLU A 41 11.05 22.08 -5.95
CA GLU A 41 11.87 22.85 -6.89
C GLU A 41 11.68 22.38 -8.33
N LEU A 42 11.71 21.06 -8.56
CA LEU A 42 11.53 20.47 -9.89
C LEU A 42 10.13 20.80 -10.45
N ALA A 43 9.07 20.69 -9.66
CA ALA A 43 7.72 21.03 -10.09
C ALA A 43 7.61 22.51 -10.48
N ALA A 44 8.21 23.40 -9.68
CA ALA A 44 8.26 24.82 -9.99
C ALA A 44 9.01 25.11 -11.31
N ARG A 45 10.16 24.49 -11.53
CA ARG A 45 10.95 24.62 -12.76
C ARG A 45 10.21 24.13 -14.01
N LEU A 46 9.41 23.07 -13.88
CA LEU A 46 8.61 22.52 -14.96
C LEU A 46 7.26 23.22 -15.16
N GLY A 47 6.91 24.16 -14.26
CA GLY A 47 5.63 24.85 -14.29
C GLY A 47 4.43 23.96 -13.92
N PHE A 48 4.64 22.86 -13.19
CA PHE A 48 3.62 21.89 -12.79
C PHE A 48 2.85 22.42 -11.56
N LYS A 49 1.93 23.34 -11.78
CA LYS A 49 1.17 24.03 -10.72
C LYS A 49 0.23 23.11 -9.93
N GLY A 50 -0.24 22.03 -10.52
CA GLY A 50 -1.09 21.02 -9.88
C GLY A 50 -0.30 19.93 -9.13
N MET A 51 0.91 20.21 -8.64
CA MET A 51 1.69 19.31 -7.81
C MET A 51 2.06 19.95 -6.48
N SER A 52 1.84 19.25 -5.38
CA SER A 52 2.26 19.66 -4.04
C SER A 52 2.96 18.53 -3.30
N PHE A 53 3.91 18.88 -2.44
CA PHE A 53 4.68 17.91 -1.67
C PHE A 53 4.57 18.23 -0.18
N LEU A 54 4.30 17.20 0.63
CA LEU A 54 4.14 17.31 2.07
C LEU A 54 5.28 16.56 2.76
N ASN A 55 5.98 17.26 3.66
CA ASN A 55 6.99 16.64 4.52
C ASN A 55 6.33 16.10 5.78
N VAL A 56 5.68 14.96 5.66
CA VAL A 56 4.99 14.24 6.73
C VAL A 56 5.03 12.74 6.45
N SER A 57 4.80 11.92 7.47
CA SER A 57 4.54 10.49 7.26
C SER A 57 3.15 10.27 6.65
N VAL A 58 2.94 9.09 6.04
CA VAL A 58 1.61 8.73 5.51
C VAL A 58 0.57 8.71 6.63
N ALA A 59 0.93 8.18 7.81
CA ALA A 59 0.02 8.14 8.96
C ALA A 59 -0.39 9.56 9.42
N GLU A 60 0.55 10.50 9.53
CA GLU A 60 0.25 11.91 9.89
C GLU A 60 -0.57 12.62 8.81
N SER A 61 -0.42 12.23 7.55
CA SER A 61 -1.12 12.86 6.43
C SER A 61 -2.63 12.58 6.42
N ILE A 62 -3.09 11.51 7.09
CA ILE A 62 -4.52 11.16 7.18
C ILE A 62 -5.34 12.32 7.74
N THR A 63 -4.86 12.97 8.80
CA THR A 63 -5.55 14.07 9.49
C THR A 63 -5.12 15.46 9.02
N SER A 64 -4.27 15.54 8.00
CA SER A 64 -3.74 16.81 7.53
C SER A 64 -4.80 17.63 6.79
N GLU A 65 -5.04 18.84 7.24
CA GLU A 65 -5.92 19.83 6.57
C GLU A 65 -5.36 20.32 5.21
N ARG A 66 -4.08 20.01 4.93
CA ARG A 66 -3.43 20.34 3.64
C ARG A 66 -3.83 19.39 2.52
N LEU A 67 -4.55 18.32 2.84
CA LEU A 67 -5.07 17.34 1.88
C LEU A 67 -6.59 17.40 1.84
N PRO A 68 -7.20 17.12 0.68
CA PRO A 68 -8.65 17.09 0.57
C PRO A 68 -9.24 15.97 1.44
N PRO A 69 -10.53 16.07 1.80
CA PRO A 69 -11.22 15.04 2.58
C PRO A 69 -11.35 13.70 1.82
N ALA A 70 -11.40 13.76 0.49
CA ALA A 70 -11.43 12.59 -0.37
C ALA A 70 -10.39 12.72 -1.50
N VAL A 71 -9.88 11.59 -1.99
CA VAL A 71 -8.95 11.51 -3.12
C VAL A 71 -9.42 10.43 -4.09
N ASP A 72 -9.19 10.62 -5.39
CA ASP A 72 -9.62 9.64 -6.39
C ASP A 72 -8.68 8.44 -6.45
N VAL A 73 -7.37 8.67 -6.38
CA VAL A 73 -6.35 7.64 -6.57
C VAL A 73 -5.27 7.75 -5.50
N VAL A 74 -4.94 6.62 -4.88
CA VAL A 74 -3.77 6.48 -4.01
C VAL A 74 -2.79 5.52 -4.65
N THR A 75 -1.53 5.93 -4.78
CA THR A 75 -0.46 5.07 -5.28
C THR A 75 0.65 4.92 -4.23
N ALA A 76 1.12 3.70 -4.02
CA ALA A 76 2.27 3.42 -3.17
C ALA A 76 3.20 2.42 -3.86
N LEU A 77 4.25 2.96 -4.50
CA LEU A 77 5.26 2.16 -5.18
C LEU A 77 6.48 2.01 -4.27
N HIS A 78 6.87 0.76 -4.00
CA HIS A 78 8.03 0.43 -3.17
C HIS A 78 7.99 1.07 -1.76
N ALA A 79 6.81 1.24 -1.19
CA ALA A 79 6.64 1.59 0.22
C ALA A 79 7.01 0.37 1.07
N CYS A 80 8.12 0.45 1.81
CA CYS A 80 8.65 -0.68 2.55
C CYS A 80 7.90 -0.93 3.86
N ASN A 81 7.79 -2.19 4.25
CA ASN A 81 7.15 -2.64 5.50
C ASN A 81 5.74 -2.06 5.67
N THR A 82 5.50 -1.42 6.82
CA THR A 82 4.22 -0.87 7.24
C THR A 82 3.78 0.36 6.45
N ALA A 83 4.67 1.01 5.71
CA ALA A 83 4.30 2.18 4.90
C ALA A 83 3.29 1.86 3.78
N THR A 84 3.26 0.61 3.29
CA THR A 84 2.19 0.16 2.38
C THR A 84 0.85 0.04 3.13
N ASP A 85 0.87 -0.45 4.38
CA ASP A 85 -0.33 -0.58 5.20
C ASP A 85 -0.87 0.79 5.60
N ASP A 86 0.03 1.75 5.91
CA ASP A 86 -0.33 3.14 6.14
C ASP A 86 -0.95 3.80 4.90
N ALA A 87 -0.45 3.45 3.69
CA ALA A 87 -1.04 3.93 2.44
C ALA A 87 -2.43 3.34 2.19
N ILE A 88 -2.65 2.06 2.52
CA ILE A 88 -3.99 1.45 2.48
C ILE A 88 -4.92 2.18 3.45
N ARG A 89 -4.50 2.35 4.70
CA ARG A 89 -5.29 3.07 5.71
C ARG A 89 -5.62 4.48 5.24
N PHE A 90 -4.63 5.23 4.75
CA PHE A 90 -4.86 6.55 4.16
C PHE A 90 -5.91 6.51 3.04
N ALA A 91 -5.80 5.54 2.13
CA ALA A 91 -6.73 5.42 1.01
C ALA A 91 -8.17 5.12 1.46
N LEU A 92 -8.34 4.26 2.48
CA LEU A 92 -9.65 3.95 3.07
C LEU A 92 -10.26 5.17 3.76
N GLU A 93 -9.49 5.89 4.57
CA GLU A 93 -9.92 7.11 5.28
C GLU A 93 -10.25 8.28 4.33
N LYS A 94 -9.54 8.36 3.20
CA LYS A 94 -9.78 9.36 2.15
C LYS A 94 -10.74 8.90 1.06
N HIS A 95 -11.43 7.77 1.26
CA HIS A 95 -12.43 7.22 0.34
C HIS A 95 -11.94 7.08 -1.11
N ALA A 96 -10.69 6.63 -1.28
CA ALA A 96 -10.08 6.53 -2.60
C ALA A 96 -10.88 5.61 -3.53
N GLN A 97 -11.15 6.08 -4.75
CA GLN A 97 -11.82 5.26 -5.77
C GLN A 97 -10.90 4.17 -6.32
N TYR A 98 -9.60 4.46 -6.43
CA TYR A 98 -8.59 3.53 -6.92
C TYR A 98 -7.38 3.51 -5.99
N ILE A 99 -6.84 2.31 -5.77
CA ILE A 99 -5.63 2.09 -4.99
C ILE A 99 -4.68 1.23 -5.82
N VAL A 100 -3.42 1.68 -5.98
CA VAL A 100 -2.39 1.00 -6.77
C VAL A 100 -1.14 0.84 -5.93
N LEU A 101 -0.79 -0.41 -5.61
CA LEU A 101 0.30 -0.74 -4.71
C LEU A 101 1.31 -1.65 -5.40
N VAL A 102 2.61 -1.37 -5.20
CA VAL A 102 3.71 -2.27 -5.54
C VAL A 102 4.54 -2.50 -4.27
N PRO A 103 4.13 -3.45 -3.43
CA PRO A 103 4.85 -3.76 -2.19
C PRO A 103 6.19 -4.43 -2.50
N CYS A 104 7.26 -4.04 -1.80
CA CYS A 104 8.60 -4.57 -2.09
C CYS A 104 9.23 -5.33 -0.94
N CYS A 105 9.01 -4.95 0.31
CA CYS A 105 9.67 -5.52 1.47
C CYS A 105 8.68 -5.70 2.62
N GLN A 106 8.61 -6.93 3.16
CA GLN A 106 7.73 -7.29 4.26
C GLN A 106 8.50 -8.18 5.24
N ALA A 107 8.61 -7.76 6.48
CA ALA A 107 9.32 -8.51 7.51
C ALA A 107 8.46 -8.84 8.73
N GLU A 108 7.37 -8.12 8.94
CA GLU A 108 6.56 -8.22 10.15
C GLU A 108 5.89 -9.59 10.28
N VAL A 109 5.13 -10.03 9.28
CA VAL A 109 4.48 -11.34 9.28
C VAL A 109 5.52 -12.47 9.43
N ALA A 110 6.63 -12.41 8.68
CA ALA A 110 7.71 -13.37 8.81
C ALA A 110 8.33 -13.39 10.23
N GLY A 111 8.38 -12.23 10.88
CA GLY A 111 8.82 -12.10 12.28
C GLY A 111 7.88 -12.83 13.24
N VAL A 112 6.58 -12.61 13.11
CA VAL A 112 5.54 -13.28 13.90
C VAL A 112 5.58 -14.79 13.70
N LEU A 113 5.59 -15.26 12.45
CA LEU A 113 5.67 -16.68 12.11
C LEU A 113 6.90 -17.36 12.73
N ARG A 114 8.05 -16.69 12.76
CA ARG A 114 9.26 -17.22 13.42
C ARG A 114 9.13 -17.30 14.92
N ARG A 115 8.51 -16.31 15.58
CA ARG A 115 8.29 -16.32 17.04
C ARG A 115 7.31 -17.41 17.45
N ASN A 116 6.29 -17.63 16.63
CA ASN A 116 5.24 -18.63 16.89
C ASN A 116 5.59 -20.04 16.38
N LYS A 117 6.83 -20.25 15.95
CA LYS A 117 7.37 -21.54 15.54
C LYS A 117 7.15 -22.59 16.65
N GLY A 118 6.29 -23.54 16.38
CA GLY A 118 5.96 -24.64 17.31
C GLY A 118 4.69 -24.43 18.15
N LYS A 119 4.04 -23.26 18.13
CA LYS A 119 2.80 -23.03 18.89
C LYS A 119 1.52 -23.23 18.06
N SER A 120 1.53 -22.94 16.78
CA SER A 120 0.29 -22.86 15.98
C SER A 120 0.15 -23.88 14.87
N LEU A 121 1.21 -24.58 14.46
CA LEU A 121 1.14 -25.44 13.28
C LEU A 121 1.83 -26.77 13.55
N GLY A 122 1.12 -27.71 14.13
CA GLY A 122 1.50 -29.13 14.16
C GLY A 122 1.37 -29.84 12.81
N ASN A 123 1.55 -29.10 11.69
CA ASN A 123 1.36 -29.58 10.33
C ASN A 123 2.64 -29.45 9.48
N ALA A 124 2.62 -30.01 8.27
CA ALA A 124 3.74 -30.01 7.34
C ALA A 124 4.23 -28.59 6.94
N LEU A 125 3.44 -27.54 7.12
CA LEU A 125 3.84 -26.16 6.82
C LEU A 125 4.96 -25.67 7.75
N THR A 126 5.20 -26.32 8.90
CA THR A 126 6.33 -25.98 9.79
C THR A 126 7.68 -26.11 9.10
N GLU A 127 7.79 -26.92 8.05
CA GLU A 127 9.02 -27.05 7.26
C GLU A 127 9.40 -25.75 6.54
N ILE A 128 8.42 -24.88 6.21
CA ILE A 128 8.67 -23.55 5.62
C ILE A 128 9.47 -22.68 6.59
N TRP A 129 9.24 -22.84 7.90
CA TRP A 129 9.90 -22.04 8.94
C TRP A 129 11.33 -22.51 9.26
N ARG A 130 11.75 -23.63 8.71
CA ARG A 130 13.09 -24.18 8.95
C ARG A 130 14.18 -23.26 8.42
N HIS A 131 13.94 -22.60 7.30
CA HIS A 131 14.89 -21.72 6.65
C HIS A 131 14.42 -20.25 6.65
N PRO A 132 15.26 -19.30 7.11
CA PRO A 132 14.89 -17.87 7.17
C PRO A 132 14.44 -17.29 5.83
N LEU A 133 15.02 -17.76 4.71
CA LEU A 133 14.64 -17.34 3.37
C LEU A 133 13.19 -17.73 3.07
N HIS A 134 12.83 -18.98 3.29
CA HIS A 134 11.48 -19.47 3.03
C HIS A 134 10.44 -18.75 3.91
N THR A 135 10.75 -18.55 5.19
CA THR A 135 9.87 -17.81 6.11
C THR A 135 9.65 -16.37 5.63
N ARG A 136 10.72 -15.71 5.15
CA ARG A 136 10.63 -14.33 4.66
C ARG A 136 9.75 -14.23 3.41
N GLU A 137 9.96 -15.09 2.43
CA GLU A 137 9.19 -15.06 1.18
C GLU A 137 7.72 -15.43 1.42
N PHE A 138 7.46 -16.48 2.21
CA PHE A 138 6.09 -16.84 2.61
C PHE A 138 5.41 -15.70 3.39
N GLY A 139 6.10 -15.10 4.36
CA GLY A 139 5.57 -13.97 5.12
C GLY A 139 5.25 -12.76 4.24
N SER A 140 6.05 -12.51 3.21
CA SER A 140 5.78 -11.46 2.22
C SER A 140 4.49 -11.74 1.43
N GLN A 141 4.33 -12.97 0.92
CA GLN A 141 3.13 -13.39 0.20
C GLN A 141 1.88 -13.32 1.08
N VAL A 142 1.94 -13.86 2.30
CA VAL A 142 0.83 -13.77 3.26
C VAL A 142 0.45 -12.33 3.55
N THR A 143 1.41 -11.43 3.71
CA THR A 143 1.13 -10.01 3.93
C THR A 143 0.31 -9.41 2.78
N ASN A 144 0.68 -9.72 1.53
CA ASN A 144 -0.04 -9.20 0.37
C ASN A 144 -1.44 -9.81 0.24
N VAL A 145 -1.61 -11.10 0.57
CA VAL A 145 -2.94 -11.74 0.65
C VAL A 145 -3.82 -11.05 1.71
N LEU A 146 -3.27 -10.77 2.89
CA LEU A 146 -4.00 -10.05 3.95
C LEU A 146 -4.41 -8.64 3.51
N ARG A 147 -3.55 -7.91 2.79
CA ARG A 147 -3.86 -6.59 2.21
C ARG A 147 -4.99 -6.66 1.17
N CYS A 148 -4.96 -7.66 0.30
CA CYS A 148 -6.03 -7.88 -0.67
C CYS A 148 -7.37 -8.14 0.04
N LEU A 149 -7.38 -9.04 1.03
CA LEU A 149 -8.57 -9.33 1.83
C LEU A 149 -9.07 -8.12 2.63
N GLN A 150 -8.16 -7.29 3.16
CA GLN A 150 -8.50 -6.03 3.80
C GLN A 150 -9.24 -5.10 2.84
N LEU A 151 -8.73 -4.90 1.64
CA LEU A 151 -9.36 -4.06 0.62
C LEU A 151 -10.71 -4.62 0.19
N GLU A 152 -10.83 -5.93 -0.04
CA GLU A 152 -12.10 -6.60 -0.32
C GLU A 152 -13.10 -6.42 0.82
N ALA A 153 -12.64 -6.51 2.09
CA ALA A 153 -13.48 -6.29 3.26
C ALA A 153 -13.99 -4.85 3.39
N HIS A 154 -13.42 -3.91 2.62
CA HIS A 154 -13.88 -2.52 2.53
C HIS A 154 -14.66 -2.22 1.23
N GLY A 155 -15.05 -3.26 0.47
CA GLY A 155 -15.90 -3.12 -0.70
C GLY A 155 -15.17 -2.91 -2.03
N TYR A 156 -13.85 -3.09 -2.04
CA TYR A 156 -13.06 -2.99 -3.27
C TYR A 156 -13.08 -4.29 -4.07
N GLN A 157 -13.06 -4.16 -5.37
CA GLN A 157 -12.66 -5.22 -6.29
C GLN A 157 -11.14 -5.19 -6.42
N VAL A 158 -10.47 -6.29 -6.10
CA VAL A 158 -9.01 -6.38 -6.11
C VAL A 158 -8.53 -7.26 -7.26
N SER A 159 -7.49 -6.81 -7.95
CA SER A 159 -6.75 -7.56 -8.96
C SER A 159 -5.27 -7.57 -8.59
N VAL A 160 -4.64 -8.73 -8.75
CA VAL A 160 -3.20 -8.90 -8.52
C VAL A 160 -2.58 -9.37 -9.83
N THR A 161 -1.51 -8.70 -10.26
CA THR A 161 -0.76 -9.04 -11.47
C THR A 161 0.72 -8.71 -11.31
N GLU A 162 1.51 -8.99 -12.30
CA GLU A 162 2.91 -8.58 -12.37
C GLU A 162 3.04 -7.19 -12.99
N LEU A 163 3.89 -6.35 -12.39
CA LEU A 163 4.24 -5.04 -12.95
C LEU A 163 5.22 -5.18 -14.12
N VAL A 164 6.19 -6.08 -13.97
CA VAL A 164 7.19 -6.45 -14.97
C VAL A 164 7.39 -7.96 -14.92
N GLY A 165 7.98 -8.56 -15.96
CA GLY A 165 8.28 -10.00 -15.95
C GLY A 165 9.16 -10.38 -14.74
N TRP A 166 8.94 -11.58 -14.21
CA TRP A 166 9.64 -12.09 -13.03
C TRP A 166 11.17 -12.22 -13.24
N GLU A 167 11.61 -12.27 -14.48
CA GLU A 167 13.02 -12.24 -14.87
C GLU A 167 13.71 -10.90 -14.56
N HIS A 168 12.94 -9.83 -14.40
CA HIS A 168 13.45 -8.50 -14.07
C HIS A 168 13.39 -8.20 -12.57
N SER A 169 12.40 -8.75 -11.87
CA SER A 169 12.24 -8.58 -10.43
C SER A 169 11.34 -9.64 -9.84
N MET A 170 11.81 -10.31 -8.79
CA MET A 170 10.97 -11.21 -7.99
C MET A 170 9.96 -10.46 -7.11
N LYS A 171 10.11 -9.15 -6.96
CA LYS A 171 9.23 -8.27 -6.16
C LYS A 171 8.54 -7.27 -7.08
N ASN A 172 7.69 -7.80 -7.94
CA ASN A 172 7.01 -7.09 -9.01
C ASN A 172 5.48 -7.20 -8.91
N GLU A 173 4.96 -7.67 -7.77
CA GLU A 173 3.53 -7.79 -7.54
C GLU A 173 2.85 -6.42 -7.58
N LEU A 174 1.87 -6.27 -8.44
CA LEU A 174 1.02 -5.10 -8.58
C LEU A 174 -0.37 -5.43 -8.07
N ILE A 175 -0.79 -4.76 -7.00
CA ILE A 175 -2.14 -4.83 -6.45
C ILE A 175 -2.91 -3.60 -6.92
N VAL A 176 -4.00 -3.81 -7.63
CA VAL A 176 -4.91 -2.77 -8.08
C VAL A 176 -6.27 -3.02 -7.46
N ALA A 177 -6.78 -2.04 -6.74
CA ALA A 177 -8.10 -2.10 -6.12
C ALA A 177 -8.98 -0.95 -6.62
N GLN A 178 -10.23 -1.27 -6.98
CA GLN A 178 -11.25 -0.31 -7.37
C GLN A 178 -12.44 -0.44 -6.43
N TYR A 179 -12.88 0.67 -5.87
CA TYR A 179 -14.09 0.69 -5.03
C TYR A 179 -15.32 0.38 -5.89
N LYS A 180 -16.10 -0.62 -5.47
CA LYS A 180 -17.31 -1.11 -6.15
C LYS A 180 -18.47 -1.36 -5.19
N ASP A 181 -18.28 -1.02 -3.92
CA ASP A 181 -19.24 -1.30 -2.84
C ASP A 181 -19.66 -2.79 -2.80
N LEU A 182 -18.68 -3.69 -2.94
CA LEU A 182 -18.92 -5.13 -2.93
C LEU A 182 -19.27 -5.65 -1.53
N PRO A 183 -19.93 -6.82 -1.41
CA PRO A 183 -20.23 -7.45 -0.13
C PRO A 183 -18.99 -7.72 0.72
N ARG A 184 -18.97 -7.21 1.95
CA ARG A 184 -17.79 -7.18 2.84
C ARG A 184 -17.67 -8.37 3.77
N ARG A 185 -18.77 -9.06 4.07
CA ARG A 185 -18.83 -10.11 5.10
C ARG A 185 -17.87 -11.25 4.82
N ARG A 186 -17.94 -11.85 3.64
CA ARG A 186 -17.11 -13.01 3.28
C ARG A 186 -15.60 -12.71 3.26
N PRO A 187 -15.14 -11.60 2.68
CA PRO A 187 -13.73 -11.21 2.79
C PRO A 187 -13.27 -10.99 4.24
N THR A 188 -14.11 -10.38 5.09
CA THR A 188 -13.83 -10.18 6.51
C THR A 188 -13.66 -11.50 7.25
N GLU A 189 -14.53 -12.48 7.00
CA GLU A 189 -14.45 -13.83 7.57
C GLU A 189 -13.16 -14.54 7.13
N ARG A 190 -12.80 -14.49 5.83
CA ARG A 190 -11.56 -15.06 5.28
C ARG A 190 -10.30 -14.40 5.87
N LEU A 191 -10.31 -13.09 6.04
CA LEU A 191 -9.21 -12.35 6.67
C LEU A 191 -8.98 -12.84 8.10
N ALA A 192 -10.04 -12.98 8.88
CA ALA A 192 -9.98 -13.52 10.25
C ALA A 192 -9.48 -14.97 10.28
N GLU A 193 -9.95 -15.80 9.36
CA GLU A 193 -9.53 -17.20 9.24
C GLU A 193 -8.03 -17.34 8.93
N VAL A 194 -7.50 -16.55 7.98
CA VAL A 194 -6.05 -16.57 7.65
C VAL A 194 -5.22 -16.16 8.86
N LEU A 195 -5.61 -15.10 9.57
CA LEU A 195 -4.89 -14.64 10.77
C LEU A 195 -4.87 -15.73 11.85
N SER A 196 -6.02 -16.34 12.12
CA SER A 196 -6.16 -17.41 13.12
C SER A 196 -5.37 -18.66 12.73
N THR A 197 -5.52 -19.14 11.50
CA THR A 197 -4.87 -20.37 11.01
C THR A 197 -3.34 -20.26 11.04
N LEU A 198 -2.80 -19.07 10.76
CA LEU A 198 -1.35 -18.86 10.74
C LEU A 198 -0.79 -18.33 12.07
N GLY A 199 -1.61 -18.20 13.12
CA GLY A 199 -1.18 -17.68 14.42
C GLY A 199 -0.71 -16.23 14.36
N LEU A 200 -1.37 -15.41 13.56
CA LEU A 200 -1.06 -14.00 13.31
C LEU A 200 -2.00 -13.04 14.07
N GLU A 201 -2.67 -13.49 15.13
CA GLU A 201 -3.66 -12.70 15.87
C GLU A 201 -3.11 -11.37 16.40
N GLU A 202 -1.82 -11.31 16.72
CA GLU A 202 -1.18 -10.06 17.17
C GLU A 202 -1.17 -8.96 16.09
N LEU A 203 -1.39 -9.32 14.81
CA LEU A 203 -1.48 -8.38 13.69
C LEU A 203 -2.92 -7.98 13.34
N ARG A 204 -3.90 -8.44 14.10
CA ARG A 204 -5.32 -8.22 13.82
C ARG A 204 -5.66 -6.74 13.64
N GLU A 205 -5.21 -5.89 14.54
CA GLU A 205 -5.48 -4.44 14.50
C GLU A 205 -4.96 -3.76 13.23
N ARG A 206 -3.86 -4.29 12.67
CA ARG A 206 -3.30 -3.73 11.43
C ARG A 206 -4.22 -3.92 10.23
N PHE A 207 -4.86 -5.09 10.12
CA PHE A 207 -5.66 -5.45 8.95
C PHE A 207 -7.17 -5.25 9.17
N PHE A 208 -7.60 -5.07 10.41
CA PHE A 208 -8.98 -4.74 10.79
C PHE A 208 -9.12 -3.31 11.33
N ALA A 209 -8.11 -2.45 11.13
CA ALA A 209 -8.23 -1.07 11.55
C ALA A 209 -9.52 -0.47 10.96
N PRO A 210 -10.33 0.22 11.77
CA PRO A 210 -11.53 0.85 11.29
C PRO A 210 -11.19 1.87 10.20
N ALA A 211 -11.99 1.86 9.15
CA ALA A 211 -12.04 2.97 8.20
C ALA A 211 -12.71 4.16 8.87
#